data_24f45e61390ed6ca6c8bc707322141b4
#
_entry.id   24f45e61390ed6ca6c8bc707322141b4
#
_cell.length_a   1.000
_cell.length_b   1.000
_cell.length_c   1.000
_cell.angle_alpha   90.00
_cell.angle_beta   90.00
_cell.angle_gamma   90.00
#
_symmetry.space_group_name_H-M   'P 1'
#
loop_
_entity.id
_entity.type
_entity.pdbx_description
1 polymer ?
#
loop_
_entity_poly.entity_id
_entity_poly.type
_entity_poly.pdbx_seq_one_letter_code
_entity_poly.pdbx_strand_id
1 'polypeptide(L)'
;MHSLSKILSFPLIILAILIYFWGSKDSLSVWFALPVLLLVVLYVFQGPIDYWGMMHFPPKFDSKILEWLNGNFPPFAALSNDSQEIFKKRLMIYMDSRLFQTVGAEMGEVPADIKAMVAAHGIMMGFYKDDILIGDFDRIYLYKHPFPTPDKPYLHTVETNTEDGVFIFSLEQAINCVVRPDMFYNILYHGYALAFIYLYNDKFSADFENYTQEILAATGFTKEIICTQLGESEIDHKALHIAFYFSHHDVYSSTLPELSKFLDGIFKN
;
A
#
# COMPACT_ATOMS: atom_id res chain seq x y z
N MET A 1 -16.47 5.85 -4.71
CA MET A 1 -16.40 4.39 -4.92
C MET A 1 -17.39 3.94 -5.98
N HIS A 2 -16.94 3.51 -7.15
CA HIS A 2 -17.78 2.80 -8.12
C HIS A 2 -17.75 1.30 -7.79
N SER A 3 -18.51 0.92 -6.77
CA SER A 3 -18.66 -0.49 -6.43
C SER A 3 -19.59 -1.12 -7.45
N LEU A 4 -19.06 -2.04 -8.26
CA LEU A 4 -19.84 -2.78 -9.25
C LEU A 4 -20.98 -3.55 -8.58
N SER A 5 -20.71 -4.12 -7.39
CA SER A 5 -21.71 -4.82 -6.59
C SER A 5 -22.89 -3.92 -6.22
N LYS A 6 -22.65 -2.65 -5.85
CA LYS A 6 -23.71 -1.67 -5.57
C LYS A 6 -24.49 -1.29 -6.82
N ILE A 7 -23.81 -1.13 -7.96
CA ILE A 7 -24.47 -0.84 -9.25
C ILE A 7 -25.40 -2.00 -9.63
N LEU A 8 -24.95 -3.25 -9.47
CA LEU A 8 -25.75 -4.43 -9.79
C LEU A 8 -26.86 -4.69 -8.76
N SER A 9 -26.70 -4.28 -7.51
CA SER A 9 -27.74 -4.44 -6.49
C SER A 9 -28.95 -3.53 -6.71
N PHE A 10 -28.75 -2.33 -7.29
CA PHE A 10 -29.82 -1.36 -7.49
C PHE A 10 -30.98 -1.88 -8.36
N PRO A 11 -30.76 -2.43 -9.58
CA PRO A 11 -31.85 -2.99 -10.37
C PRO A 11 -32.53 -4.21 -9.71
N LEU A 12 -31.80 -5.01 -8.93
CA LEU A 12 -32.38 -6.15 -8.20
C LEU A 12 -33.30 -5.70 -7.07
N ILE A 13 -32.95 -4.62 -6.37
CA ILE A 13 -33.81 -4.01 -5.35
C ILE A 13 -35.09 -3.50 -6.00
N ILE A 14 -34.99 -2.78 -7.12
CA ILE A 14 -36.16 -2.29 -7.86
C ILE A 14 -37.03 -3.47 -8.30
N LEU A 15 -36.44 -4.52 -8.86
CA LEU A 15 -37.16 -5.71 -9.29
C LEU A 15 -37.89 -6.39 -8.11
N ALA A 16 -37.24 -6.53 -6.96
CA ALA A 16 -37.88 -7.09 -5.77
C ALA A 16 -39.08 -6.24 -5.32
N ILE A 17 -38.96 -4.92 -5.31
CA ILE A 17 -40.03 -3.99 -4.98
C ILE A 17 -41.20 -4.13 -5.98
N LEU A 18 -40.93 -4.20 -7.28
CA LEU A 18 -41.97 -4.37 -8.32
C LEU A 18 -42.72 -5.69 -8.14
N ILE A 19 -42.01 -6.79 -7.90
CA ILE A 19 -42.61 -8.10 -7.65
C ILE A 19 -43.50 -8.06 -6.39
N TYR A 20 -43.04 -7.39 -5.34
CA TYR A 20 -43.81 -7.24 -4.10
C TYR A 20 -45.13 -6.50 -4.30
N PHE A 21 -45.14 -5.41 -5.08
CA PHE A 21 -46.32 -4.57 -5.27
C PHE A 21 -47.29 -5.08 -6.36
N TRP A 22 -46.75 -5.73 -7.41
CA TRP A 22 -47.55 -6.16 -8.58
C TRP A 22 -47.68 -7.68 -8.73
N GLY A 23 -46.97 -8.47 -7.91
CA GLY A 23 -47.04 -9.92 -7.93
C GLY A 23 -48.37 -10.44 -7.35
N SER A 24 -48.94 -11.51 -7.95
CA SER A 24 -50.09 -12.21 -7.36
C SER A 24 -49.65 -12.90 -6.06
N LYS A 25 -50.55 -12.93 -5.06
CA LYS A 25 -50.23 -13.49 -3.72
C LYS A 25 -49.75 -14.96 -3.79
N ASP A 26 -50.19 -15.73 -4.76
CA ASP A 26 -49.86 -17.16 -4.89
C ASP A 26 -48.50 -17.42 -5.53
N SER A 27 -47.97 -16.47 -6.33
CA SER A 27 -46.64 -16.57 -6.97
C SER A 27 -45.56 -15.75 -6.25
N LEU A 28 -45.89 -14.96 -5.26
CA LEU A 28 -45.01 -14.00 -4.60
C LEU A 28 -43.78 -14.65 -3.95
N SER A 29 -43.96 -15.87 -3.40
CA SER A 29 -42.86 -16.52 -2.65
C SER A 29 -41.67 -16.95 -3.52
N VAL A 30 -41.91 -17.49 -4.72
CA VAL A 30 -40.86 -18.00 -5.59
C VAL A 30 -40.19 -16.87 -6.38
N TRP A 31 -41.00 -15.99 -6.99
CA TRP A 31 -40.47 -14.90 -7.82
C TRP A 31 -39.78 -13.81 -7.00
N PHE A 32 -40.22 -13.58 -5.75
CA PHE A 32 -39.58 -12.65 -4.83
C PHE A 32 -38.29 -13.22 -4.24
N ALA A 33 -38.22 -14.53 -3.99
CA ALA A 33 -37.05 -15.19 -3.45
C ALA A 33 -35.82 -15.07 -4.38
N LEU A 34 -36.00 -15.08 -5.70
CA LEU A 34 -34.89 -15.02 -6.66
C LEU A 34 -34.07 -13.72 -6.56
N PRO A 35 -34.64 -12.50 -6.68
CA PRO A 35 -33.85 -11.26 -6.54
C PRO A 35 -33.25 -11.11 -5.13
N VAL A 36 -33.92 -11.59 -4.09
CA VAL A 36 -33.38 -11.57 -2.73
C VAL A 36 -32.16 -12.48 -2.63
N LEU A 37 -32.23 -13.71 -3.16
CA LEU A 37 -31.09 -14.62 -3.19
C LEU A 37 -29.91 -14.01 -3.97
N LEU A 38 -30.17 -13.39 -5.12
CA LEU A 38 -29.11 -12.71 -5.88
C LEU A 38 -28.49 -11.53 -5.12
N LEU A 39 -29.28 -10.77 -4.35
CA LEU A 39 -28.75 -9.71 -3.48
C LEU A 39 -27.86 -10.29 -2.37
N VAL A 40 -28.24 -11.42 -1.78
CA VAL A 40 -27.39 -12.12 -0.79
C VAL A 40 -26.07 -12.57 -1.43
N VAL A 41 -26.10 -13.16 -2.63
CA VAL A 41 -24.90 -13.56 -3.37
C VAL A 41 -24.04 -12.36 -3.68
N LEU A 42 -24.60 -11.25 -4.17
CA LEU A 42 -23.86 -10.02 -4.42
C LEU A 42 -23.25 -9.44 -3.15
N TYR A 43 -23.93 -9.54 -2.01
CA TYR A 43 -23.40 -9.08 -0.72
C TYR A 43 -22.24 -9.95 -0.24
N VAL A 44 -22.37 -11.29 -0.33
CA VAL A 44 -21.31 -12.22 0.09
C VAL A 44 -20.07 -12.10 -0.80
N PHE A 45 -20.27 -11.92 -2.10
CA PHE A 45 -19.18 -11.82 -3.09
C PHE A 45 -18.84 -10.37 -3.49
N GLN A 46 -19.26 -9.37 -2.72
CA GLN A 46 -19.01 -7.96 -3.07
C GLN A 46 -17.53 -7.66 -3.30
N GLY A 47 -16.62 -8.15 -2.44
CA GLY A 47 -15.19 -7.92 -2.57
C GLY A 47 -14.61 -8.45 -3.90
N PRO A 48 -14.74 -9.74 -4.21
CA PRO A 48 -14.33 -10.31 -5.50
C PRO A 48 -14.98 -9.62 -6.72
N ILE A 49 -16.27 -9.27 -6.65
CA ILE A 49 -16.99 -8.60 -7.75
C ILE A 49 -16.45 -7.19 -7.97
N ASP A 50 -16.25 -6.43 -6.91
CA ASP A 50 -15.73 -5.06 -6.99
C ASP A 50 -14.27 -5.06 -7.46
N TYR A 51 -13.44 -5.98 -6.97
CA TYR A 51 -12.07 -6.18 -7.47
C TYR A 51 -12.06 -6.50 -8.97
N TRP A 52 -12.89 -7.45 -9.41
CA TRP A 52 -13.02 -7.77 -10.84
C TRP A 52 -13.50 -6.57 -11.65
N GLY A 53 -14.46 -5.81 -11.12
CA GLY A 53 -14.96 -4.57 -11.73
C GLY A 53 -13.85 -3.53 -11.91
N MET A 54 -13.05 -3.29 -10.90
CA MET A 54 -11.91 -2.35 -10.97
C MET A 54 -10.82 -2.83 -11.94
N MET A 55 -10.60 -4.16 -12.02
CA MET A 55 -9.65 -4.72 -12.97
C MET A 55 -10.06 -4.51 -14.43
N HIS A 56 -11.37 -4.60 -14.76
CA HIS A 56 -11.87 -4.52 -16.12
C HIS A 56 -12.41 -3.14 -16.52
N PHE A 57 -12.94 -2.39 -15.56
CA PHE A 57 -13.55 -1.07 -15.74
C PHE A 57 -12.96 -0.08 -14.72
N PRO A 58 -11.64 0.19 -14.78
CA PRO A 58 -11.01 1.11 -13.86
C PRO A 58 -11.63 2.50 -13.97
N PRO A 59 -11.85 3.20 -12.85
CA PRO A 59 -12.27 4.59 -12.89
C PRO A 59 -11.19 5.44 -13.57
N LYS A 60 -11.57 6.63 -14.03
CA LYS A 60 -10.61 7.57 -14.60
C LYS A 60 -9.59 7.96 -13.53
N PHE A 61 -8.29 7.83 -13.85
CA PHE A 61 -7.21 8.19 -12.95
C PHE A 61 -7.21 9.71 -12.68
N ASP A 62 -7.03 10.10 -11.42
CA ASP A 62 -7.01 11.51 -11.03
C ASP A 62 -5.75 12.20 -11.59
N SER A 63 -5.96 13.31 -12.32
CA SER A 63 -4.88 14.07 -12.92
C SER A 63 -3.92 14.69 -11.88
N LYS A 64 -4.41 15.04 -10.68
CA LYS A 64 -3.58 15.57 -9.61
C LYS A 64 -2.64 14.51 -9.04
N ILE A 65 -3.13 13.26 -8.91
CA ILE A 65 -2.30 12.14 -8.49
C ILE A 65 -1.24 11.85 -9.56
N LEU A 66 -1.60 11.93 -10.85
CA LEU A 66 -0.64 11.74 -11.95
C LEU A 66 0.44 12.83 -11.95
N GLU A 67 0.06 14.07 -11.73
CA GLU A 67 1.00 15.20 -11.61
C GLU A 67 1.95 14.99 -10.44
N TRP A 68 1.42 14.57 -9.28
CA TRP A 68 2.22 14.25 -8.11
C TRP A 68 3.21 13.10 -8.37
N LEU A 69 2.77 12.00 -9.00
CA LEU A 69 3.63 10.87 -9.35
C LEU A 69 4.79 11.29 -10.26
N ASN A 70 4.50 12.07 -11.29
CA ASN A 70 5.52 12.54 -12.23
C ASN A 70 6.52 13.53 -11.59
N GLY A 71 6.06 14.35 -10.64
CA GLY A 71 6.90 15.38 -10.01
C GLY A 71 7.65 14.89 -8.76
N ASN A 72 7.11 13.93 -8.01
CA ASN A 72 7.62 13.59 -6.69
C ASN A 72 7.95 12.10 -6.49
N PHE A 73 7.73 11.25 -7.51
CA PHE A 73 7.98 9.82 -7.40
C PHE A 73 8.79 9.30 -8.59
N PRO A 74 10.12 9.56 -8.63
CA PRO A 74 11.00 9.19 -9.74
C PRO A 74 10.90 7.72 -10.20
N PRO A 75 10.68 6.71 -9.31
CA PRO A 75 10.51 5.33 -9.76
C PRO A 75 9.35 5.13 -10.75
N PHE A 76 8.26 5.91 -10.62
CA PHE A 76 7.15 5.87 -11.58
C PHE A 76 7.55 6.44 -12.94
N ALA A 77 8.27 7.57 -12.95
CA ALA A 77 8.72 8.20 -14.19
C ALA A 77 9.71 7.32 -14.97
N ALA A 78 10.45 6.44 -14.29
CA ALA A 78 11.39 5.49 -14.90
C ALA A 78 10.71 4.27 -15.54
N LEU A 79 9.41 4.03 -15.28
CA LEU A 79 8.66 2.93 -15.89
C LEU A 79 8.35 3.21 -17.37
N SER A 80 8.25 2.14 -18.18
CA SER A 80 7.69 2.25 -19.54
C SER A 80 6.23 2.69 -19.51
N ASN A 81 5.71 3.22 -20.61
CA ASN A 81 4.33 3.68 -20.70
C ASN A 81 3.33 2.57 -20.31
N ASP A 82 3.54 1.34 -20.77
CA ASP A 82 2.67 0.20 -20.44
C ASP A 82 2.75 -0.13 -18.95
N SER A 83 3.95 -0.10 -18.37
CA SER A 83 4.15 -0.31 -16.93
C SER A 83 3.54 0.81 -16.08
N GLN A 84 3.56 2.06 -16.56
CA GLN A 84 2.88 3.17 -15.89
C GLN A 84 1.35 2.98 -15.86
N GLU A 85 0.74 2.45 -16.94
CA GLU A 85 -0.70 2.14 -16.95
C GLU A 85 -1.03 1.03 -15.95
N ILE A 86 -0.19 -0.02 -15.88
CA ILE A 86 -0.33 -1.08 -14.88
C ILE A 86 -0.18 -0.52 -13.46
N PHE A 87 0.83 0.33 -13.24
CA PHE A 87 1.08 0.97 -11.95
C PHE A 87 -0.12 1.82 -11.50
N LYS A 88 -0.65 2.69 -12.36
CA LYS A 88 -1.83 3.52 -12.08
C LYS A 88 -3.03 2.68 -11.68
N LYS A 89 -3.28 1.60 -12.41
CA LYS A 89 -4.37 0.67 -12.11
C LYS A 89 -4.20 0.01 -10.74
N ARG A 90 -3.01 -0.52 -10.44
CA ARG A 90 -2.69 -1.14 -9.16
C ARG A 90 -2.79 -0.15 -8.00
N LEU A 91 -2.31 1.08 -8.21
CA LEU A 91 -2.40 2.15 -7.22
C LEU A 91 -3.85 2.48 -6.85
N MET A 92 -4.74 2.61 -7.85
CA MET A 92 -6.17 2.84 -7.59
C MET A 92 -6.81 1.69 -6.81
N ILE A 93 -6.51 0.44 -7.20
CA ILE A 93 -7.03 -0.74 -6.51
C ILE A 93 -6.55 -0.74 -5.05
N TYR A 94 -5.28 -0.50 -4.81
CA TYR A 94 -4.71 -0.47 -3.46
C TYR A 94 -5.36 0.63 -2.61
N MET A 95 -5.45 1.86 -3.14
CA MET A 95 -6.06 3.00 -2.44
C MET A 95 -7.54 2.78 -2.10
N ASP A 96 -8.28 2.07 -2.94
CA ASP A 96 -9.70 1.75 -2.72
C ASP A 96 -9.90 0.57 -1.78
N SER A 97 -9.01 -0.41 -1.82
CA SER A 97 -9.12 -1.66 -1.04
C SER A 97 -8.57 -1.54 0.38
N ARG A 98 -7.75 -0.52 0.67
CA ARG A 98 -7.13 -0.33 1.99
C ARG A 98 -7.80 0.79 2.77
N LEU A 99 -7.93 0.58 4.07
CA LEU A 99 -8.45 1.59 4.99
C LEU A 99 -7.32 2.57 5.34
N PHE A 100 -7.41 3.80 4.85
CA PHE A 100 -6.53 4.89 5.27
C PHE A 100 -7.23 5.74 6.31
N GLN A 101 -6.64 5.87 7.49
CA GLN A 101 -7.21 6.60 8.60
C GLN A 101 -6.16 7.47 9.27
N THR A 102 -6.53 8.72 9.55
CA THR A 102 -5.74 9.61 10.40
C THR A 102 -6.01 9.31 11.87
N VAL A 103 -4.98 9.45 12.70
CA VAL A 103 -5.10 9.30 14.16
C VAL A 103 -4.83 10.65 14.82
N GLY A 104 -5.79 11.10 15.65
CA GLY A 104 -5.77 12.37 16.34
C GLY A 104 -6.94 13.29 15.94
N ALA A 105 -7.41 14.09 16.88
CA ALA A 105 -8.63 14.90 16.72
C ALA A 105 -8.51 16.04 15.69
N GLU A 106 -7.28 16.42 15.33
CA GLU A 106 -7.01 17.56 14.43
C GLU A 106 -6.95 17.18 12.94
N MET A 107 -6.95 15.89 12.63
CA MET A 107 -6.80 15.41 11.26
C MET A 107 -8.14 14.88 10.74
N GLY A 108 -8.59 15.46 9.64
CA GLY A 108 -9.77 15.03 8.91
C GLY A 108 -9.53 13.77 8.05
N GLU A 109 -10.30 13.63 6.98
CA GLU A 109 -10.10 12.55 6.00
C GLU A 109 -8.72 12.67 5.34
N VAL A 110 -8.05 11.51 5.11
CA VAL A 110 -6.73 11.47 4.46
C VAL A 110 -6.85 11.98 3.01
N PRO A 111 -6.11 13.04 2.62
CA PRO A 111 -6.10 13.54 1.25
C PRO A 111 -5.65 12.47 0.23
N ALA A 112 -6.15 12.58 -1.00
CA ALA A 112 -5.89 11.58 -2.04
C ALA A 112 -4.41 11.51 -2.45
N ASP A 113 -3.71 12.63 -2.46
CA ASP A 113 -2.26 12.71 -2.72
C ASP A 113 -1.43 12.02 -1.62
N ILE A 114 -1.84 12.16 -0.37
CA ILE A 114 -1.22 11.44 0.76
C ILE A 114 -1.47 9.93 0.66
N LYS A 115 -2.71 9.52 0.35
CA LYS A 115 -3.00 8.10 0.09
C LYS A 115 -2.14 7.57 -1.04
N ALA A 116 -2.02 8.32 -2.14
CA ALA A 116 -1.20 7.96 -3.29
C ALA A 116 0.30 7.89 -2.93
N MET A 117 0.81 8.84 -2.15
CA MET A 117 2.19 8.84 -1.68
C MET A 117 2.53 7.55 -0.92
N VAL A 118 1.73 7.20 0.07
CA VAL A 118 1.95 5.99 0.87
C VAL A 118 1.78 4.74 0.00
N ALA A 119 0.68 4.63 -0.74
CA ALA A 119 0.38 3.48 -1.58
C ALA A 119 1.41 3.25 -2.70
N ALA A 120 1.95 4.32 -3.30
CA ALA A 120 2.93 4.22 -4.38
C ALA A 120 4.20 3.46 -3.98
N HIS A 121 4.66 3.62 -2.73
CA HIS A 121 5.82 2.91 -2.22
C HIS A 121 5.56 1.39 -2.11
N GLY A 122 4.40 1.00 -1.56
CA GLY A 122 4.01 -0.41 -1.49
C GLY A 122 3.82 -1.03 -2.87
N ILE A 123 3.14 -0.33 -3.78
CA ILE A 123 2.92 -0.80 -5.16
C ILE A 123 4.24 -0.90 -5.94
N MET A 124 5.18 0.02 -5.75
CA MET A 124 6.49 -0.07 -6.39
C MET A 124 7.27 -1.28 -5.91
N MET A 125 7.26 -1.55 -4.61
CA MET A 125 7.92 -2.71 -4.02
C MET A 125 7.29 -4.03 -4.50
N GLY A 126 5.96 -4.12 -4.56
CA GLY A 126 5.22 -5.28 -5.07
C GLY A 126 4.96 -5.28 -6.57
N PHE A 127 5.62 -4.41 -7.36
CA PHE A 127 5.22 -4.16 -8.76
C PHE A 127 5.22 -5.40 -9.65
N TYR A 128 6.14 -6.31 -9.45
CA TYR A 128 6.23 -7.56 -10.23
C TYR A 128 5.59 -8.77 -9.50
N LYS A 129 4.91 -8.55 -8.38
CA LYS A 129 4.21 -9.61 -7.65
C LYS A 129 2.74 -9.69 -8.05
N ASP A 130 2.18 -10.89 -7.94
CA ASP A 130 0.74 -11.11 -8.16
C ASP A 130 -0.09 -10.53 -7.00
N ASP A 131 0.42 -10.64 -5.77
CA ASP A 131 -0.19 -10.04 -4.58
C ASP A 131 0.13 -8.55 -4.48
N ILE A 132 -0.67 -7.73 -5.16
CA ILE A 132 -0.57 -6.27 -5.15
C ILE A 132 -1.08 -5.65 -3.84
N LEU A 133 -1.78 -6.43 -3.03
CA LEU A 133 -2.40 -5.95 -1.80
C LEU A 133 -1.51 -6.18 -0.56
N ILE A 134 -0.35 -6.83 -0.73
CA ILE A 134 0.62 -7.07 0.34
C ILE A 134 -0.03 -7.87 1.50
N GLY A 135 -0.51 -9.08 1.19
CA GLY A 135 -1.13 -9.97 2.16
C GLY A 135 -2.32 -9.33 2.89
N ASP A 136 -2.40 -9.60 4.17
CA ASP A 136 -3.50 -9.16 5.03
C ASP A 136 -3.30 -7.74 5.60
N PHE A 137 -2.29 -6.99 5.14
CA PHE A 137 -2.08 -5.61 5.59
C PHE A 137 -3.12 -4.68 4.96
N ASP A 138 -4.28 -4.55 5.60
CA ASP A 138 -5.44 -3.83 5.04
C ASP A 138 -5.70 -2.46 5.66
N ARG A 139 -4.99 -2.09 6.72
CA ARG A 139 -5.16 -0.83 7.46
C ARG A 139 -3.88 -0.02 7.50
N ILE A 140 -4.01 1.28 7.24
CA ILE A 140 -2.91 2.25 7.23
C ILE A 140 -3.31 3.42 8.12
N TYR A 141 -2.67 3.53 9.27
CA TYR A 141 -2.86 4.63 10.20
C TYR A 141 -1.79 5.70 10.02
N LEU A 142 -2.22 6.96 9.97
CA LEU A 142 -1.35 8.11 9.78
C LEU A 142 -1.44 9.05 10.99
N TYR A 143 -0.37 9.12 11.75
CA TYR A 143 -0.19 10.11 12.80
C TYR A 143 0.45 11.37 12.21
N LYS A 144 0.09 12.55 12.73
CA LYS A 144 0.67 13.81 12.26
C LYS A 144 2.18 13.89 12.53
N HIS A 145 2.60 13.44 13.71
CA HIS A 145 3.97 13.49 14.24
C HIS A 145 4.43 12.09 14.68
N PRO A 146 5.69 11.90 15.12
CA PRO A 146 6.11 10.68 15.80
C PRO A 146 5.16 10.32 16.94
N PHE A 147 4.91 9.03 17.13
CA PHE A 147 3.83 8.51 17.96
C PHE A 147 4.29 7.34 18.84
N PRO A 148 3.70 7.13 20.02
CA PRO A 148 3.82 5.89 20.77
C PRO A 148 2.67 4.93 20.42
N THR A 149 2.92 3.63 20.60
CA THR A 149 1.89 2.58 20.57
C THR A 149 1.92 1.77 21.86
N PRO A 150 0.92 0.92 22.14
CA PRO A 150 0.96 0.05 23.32
C PRO A 150 2.18 -0.86 23.32
N ASP A 151 2.61 -1.36 22.17
CA ASP A 151 3.76 -2.26 22.04
C ASP A 151 5.10 -1.50 22.08
N LYS A 152 5.08 -0.23 21.64
CA LYS A 152 6.25 0.67 21.64
C LYS A 152 5.90 1.98 22.35
N PRO A 153 6.06 2.05 23.68
CA PRO A 153 5.64 3.22 24.47
C PRO A 153 6.58 4.43 24.35
N TYR A 154 7.40 4.49 23.31
CA TYR A 154 8.30 5.60 22.97
C TYR A 154 7.96 6.17 21.60
N LEU A 155 8.43 7.41 21.34
CA LEU A 155 8.15 8.08 20.07
C LEU A 155 8.93 7.42 18.93
N HIS A 156 8.20 6.92 17.95
CA HIS A 156 8.74 6.37 16.71
C HIS A 156 7.94 6.85 15.51
N THR A 157 8.42 6.60 14.30
CA THR A 157 7.86 7.19 13.08
C THR A 157 7.21 6.17 12.15
N VAL A 158 7.51 4.90 12.34
CA VAL A 158 6.97 3.79 11.57
C VAL A 158 6.79 2.55 12.43
N GLU A 159 5.67 1.89 12.24
CA GLU A 159 5.40 0.57 12.81
C GLU A 159 4.68 -0.30 11.78
N THR A 160 5.07 -1.57 11.71
CA THR A 160 4.41 -2.60 10.93
C THR A 160 3.98 -3.70 11.89
N ASN A 161 2.70 -3.66 12.25
CA ASN A 161 2.11 -4.69 13.11
C ASN A 161 1.67 -5.87 12.25
N THR A 162 2.42 -6.97 12.33
CA THR A 162 2.20 -8.16 11.51
C THR A 162 1.06 -9.04 12.01
N GLU A 163 0.71 -8.95 13.31
CA GLU A 163 -0.40 -9.71 13.90
C GLU A 163 -1.73 -9.14 13.47
N ASP A 164 -1.85 -7.80 13.46
CA ASP A 164 -3.06 -7.08 13.11
C ASP A 164 -3.16 -6.69 11.63
N GLY A 165 -2.11 -6.87 10.84
CA GLY A 165 -2.06 -6.45 9.43
C GLY A 165 -2.14 -4.93 9.26
N VAL A 166 -1.36 -4.18 10.04
CA VAL A 166 -1.46 -2.73 10.11
C VAL A 166 -0.12 -2.06 9.80
N PHE A 167 -0.17 -1.02 8.96
CA PHE A 167 0.91 -0.04 8.84
C PHE A 167 0.57 1.22 9.62
N ILE A 168 1.55 1.76 10.35
CA ILE A 168 1.41 3.04 11.05
C ILE A 168 2.60 3.92 10.68
N PHE A 169 2.32 5.13 10.19
CA PHE A 169 3.35 6.07 9.76
C PHE A 169 3.16 7.45 10.37
N SER A 170 4.26 8.11 10.70
CA SER A 170 4.30 9.56 10.92
C SER A 170 4.20 10.29 9.57
N LEU A 171 3.15 11.08 9.38
CA LEU A 171 2.94 11.83 8.14
C LEU A 171 4.04 12.86 7.91
N GLU A 172 4.48 13.53 8.97
CA GLU A 172 5.60 14.49 8.90
C GLU A 172 6.85 13.83 8.33
N GLN A 173 7.24 12.67 8.86
CA GLN A 173 8.43 11.96 8.40
C GLN A 173 8.21 11.34 7.00
N ALA A 174 7.02 10.84 6.71
CA ALA A 174 6.67 10.32 5.39
C ALA A 174 6.75 11.39 4.28
N ILE A 175 6.30 12.61 4.55
CA ILE A 175 6.44 13.72 3.62
C ILE A 175 7.92 14.13 3.48
N ASN A 176 8.64 14.23 4.61
CA ASN A 176 10.06 14.63 4.59
C ASN A 176 10.92 13.68 3.77
N CYS A 177 10.73 12.36 3.88
CA CYS A 177 11.53 11.40 3.12
C CYS A 177 11.25 11.40 1.61
N VAL A 178 10.07 11.88 1.19
CA VAL A 178 9.74 12.05 -0.24
C VAL A 178 10.27 13.37 -0.79
N VAL A 179 10.11 14.46 -0.02
CA VAL A 179 10.50 15.82 -0.47
C VAL A 179 12.01 16.04 -0.39
N ARG A 180 12.69 15.43 0.58
CA ARG A 180 14.13 15.56 0.86
C ARG A 180 14.79 14.19 1.05
N PRO A 181 14.84 13.35 0.02
CA PRO A 181 15.31 11.96 0.15
C PRO A 181 16.79 11.86 0.55
N ASP A 182 17.61 12.88 0.25
CA ASP A 182 19.02 12.90 0.65
C ASP A 182 19.25 13.22 2.14
N MET A 183 18.21 13.70 2.84
CA MET A 183 18.28 14.10 4.26
C MET A 183 17.46 13.20 5.17
N PHE A 184 16.42 12.59 4.64
CA PHE A 184 15.47 11.80 5.42
C PHE A 184 15.40 10.38 4.90
N TYR A 185 15.66 9.44 5.80
CA TYR A 185 15.52 8.02 5.53
C TYR A 185 14.08 7.67 5.15
N ASN A 186 13.91 6.83 4.13
CA ASN A 186 12.58 6.52 3.60
C ASN A 186 11.83 5.53 4.50
N ILE A 187 11.02 6.06 5.42
CA ILE A 187 10.24 5.26 6.37
C ILE A 187 9.11 4.48 5.69
N LEU A 188 8.62 4.94 4.52
CA LEU A 188 7.57 4.24 3.79
C LEU A 188 8.11 2.93 3.22
N TYR A 189 9.25 2.97 2.52
CA TYR A 189 9.90 1.74 2.07
C TYR A 189 10.34 0.85 3.24
N HIS A 190 10.79 1.44 4.35
CA HIS A 190 11.14 0.66 5.55
C HIS A 190 9.93 -0.12 6.11
N GLY A 191 8.80 0.55 6.29
CA GLY A 191 7.58 -0.10 6.80
C GLY A 191 7.07 -1.20 5.87
N TYR A 192 7.03 -0.94 4.56
CA TYR A 192 6.68 -1.98 3.60
C TYR A 192 7.71 -3.11 3.55
N ALA A 193 9.00 -2.82 3.70
CA ALA A 193 10.04 -3.85 3.77
C ALA A 193 9.83 -4.82 4.92
N LEU A 194 9.45 -4.33 6.10
CA LEU A 194 9.12 -5.19 7.24
C LEU A 194 7.97 -6.15 6.92
N ALA A 195 6.92 -5.67 6.23
CA ALA A 195 5.82 -6.52 5.79
C ALA A 195 6.28 -7.57 4.77
N PHE A 196 7.10 -7.19 3.77
CA PHE A 196 7.64 -8.13 2.79
C PHE A 196 8.56 -9.18 3.41
N ILE A 197 9.39 -8.78 4.38
CA ILE A 197 10.23 -9.71 5.14
C ILE A 197 9.36 -10.72 5.91
N TYR A 198 8.28 -10.26 6.53
CA TYR A 198 7.33 -11.13 7.23
C TYR A 198 6.66 -12.12 6.28
N LEU A 199 6.14 -11.65 5.13
CA LEU A 199 5.41 -12.47 4.17
C LEU A 199 6.31 -13.46 3.40
N TYR A 200 7.57 -13.11 3.18
CA TYR A 200 8.52 -13.86 2.33
C TYR A 200 9.86 -14.12 3.04
N ASN A 201 9.82 -14.38 4.34
CA ASN A 201 11.02 -14.49 5.20
C ASN A 201 12.07 -15.48 4.67
N ASP A 202 11.64 -16.58 4.07
CA ASP A 202 12.50 -17.61 3.46
C ASP A 202 13.33 -17.08 2.28
N LYS A 203 12.88 -16.00 1.62
CA LYS A 203 13.58 -15.39 0.48
C LYS A 203 14.71 -14.45 0.89
N PHE A 204 14.70 -13.90 2.12
CA PHE A 204 15.68 -12.93 2.61
C PHE A 204 16.83 -13.60 3.39
N SER A 205 17.56 -14.51 2.73
CA SER A 205 18.65 -15.33 3.34
C SER A 205 20.04 -14.70 3.23
N ALA A 206 20.21 -13.57 2.52
CA ALA A 206 21.50 -12.92 2.41
C ALA A 206 21.95 -12.29 3.75
N ASP A 207 23.25 -12.17 3.92
CA ASP A 207 23.84 -11.48 5.07
C ASP A 207 23.88 -9.97 4.82
N PHE A 208 22.83 -9.28 5.23
CA PHE A 208 22.70 -7.84 5.06
C PHE A 208 23.52 -7.04 6.08
N GLU A 209 23.72 -7.56 7.28
CA GLU A 209 24.39 -6.84 8.36
C GLU A 209 25.83 -6.47 8.01
N ASN A 210 26.57 -7.39 7.40
CA ASN A 210 27.97 -7.19 7.03
C ASN A 210 28.18 -6.08 6.00
N TYR A 211 27.16 -5.73 5.20
CA TYR A 211 27.22 -4.72 4.16
C TYR A 211 26.58 -3.38 4.55
N THR A 212 26.04 -3.29 5.77
CA THR A 212 25.31 -2.09 6.22
C THR A 212 26.21 -0.85 6.26
N GLN A 213 27.42 -0.96 6.77
CA GLN A 213 28.33 0.18 6.84
C GLN A 213 28.73 0.73 5.46
N GLU A 214 28.84 -0.15 4.48
CA GLU A 214 29.21 0.20 3.11
C GLU A 214 28.09 1.03 2.44
N ILE A 215 26.82 0.60 2.56
CA ILE A 215 25.72 1.34 1.99
C ILE A 215 25.44 2.66 2.73
N LEU A 216 25.62 2.70 4.04
CA LEU A 216 25.51 3.93 4.82
C LEU A 216 26.56 4.95 4.36
N ALA A 217 27.82 4.54 4.20
CA ALA A 217 28.88 5.42 3.72
C ALA A 217 28.59 5.94 2.29
N ALA A 218 28.08 5.09 1.41
CA ALA A 218 27.78 5.46 0.02
C ALA A 218 26.57 6.41 -0.09
N THR A 219 25.59 6.30 0.78
CA THR A 219 24.37 7.14 0.78
C THR A 219 24.52 8.41 1.63
N GLY A 220 25.58 8.54 2.43
CA GLY A 220 25.80 9.65 3.36
C GLY A 220 24.96 9.60 4.63
N PHE A 221 24.22 8.53 4.87
CA PHE A 221 23.50 8.31 6.12
C PHE A 221 24.42 7.67 7.16
N THR A 222 24.12 7.92 8.46
CA THR A 222 24.72 7.20 9.55
C THR A 222 23.67 6.39 10.30
N LYS A 223 24.09 5.35 11.01
CA LYS A 223 23.19 4.55 11.86
C LYS A 223 22.44 5.42 12.85
N GLU A 224 23.12 6.39 13.46
CA GLU A 224 22.56 7.30 14.46
C GLU A 224 21.47 8.20 13.86
N ILE A 225 21.69 8.72 12.64
CA ILE A 225 20.68 9.54 11.94
C ILE A 225 19.42 8.70 11.65
N ILE A 226 19.60 7.49 11.13
CA ILE A 226 18.45 6.61 10.80
C ILE A 226 17.71 6.20 12.08
N CYS A 227 18.43 5.76 13.13
CA CYS A 227 17.82 5.43 14.41
C CYS A 227 17.02 6.61 14.99
N THR A 228 17.59 7.83 14.94
CA THR A 228 16.91 9.03 15.41
C THR A 228 15.65 9.32 14.59
N GLN A 229 15.71 9.16 13.26
CA GLN A 229 14.57 9.42 12.38
C GLN A 229 13.49 8.34 12.50
N LEU A 230 13.85 7.09 12.77
CA LEU A 230 12.90 6.01 13.05
C LEU A 230 12.32 6.12 14.48
N GLY A 231 13.08 6.68 15.43
CA GLY A 231 12.79 6.61 16.85
C GLY A 231 13.10 5.25 17.46
N GLU A 232 14.06 4.53 16.89
CA GLU A 232 14.45 3.18 17.31
C GLU A 232 15.90 3.16 17.82
N SER A 233 16.21 2.26 18.77
CA SER A 233 17.57 2.08 19.26
C SER A 233 18.46 1.25 18.32
N GLU A 234 17.82 0.39 17.52
CA GLU A 234 18.47 -0.49 16.55
C GLU A 234 17.72 -0.47 15.22
N ILE A 235 18.40 -0.88 14.16
CA ILE A 235 17.84 -0.91 12.80
C ILE A 235 17.73 -2.37 12.36
N ASP A 236 16.59 -2.75 11.78
CA ASP A 236 16.49 -3.99 11.02
C ASP A 236 17.33 -3.85 9.73
N HIS A 237 18.42 -4.60 9.64
CA HIS A 237 19.37 -4.53 8.53
C HIS A 237 18.74 -4.94 7.21
N LYS A 238 17.81 -5.92 7.19
CA LYS A 238 17.10 -6.34 5.97
C LYS A 238 16.20 -5.22 5.48
N ALA A 239 15.39 -4.64 6.36
CA ALA A 239 14.50 -3.54 6.02
C ALA A 239 15.27 -2.31 5.56
N LEU A 240 16.42 -1.99 6.19
CA LEU A 240 17.31 -0.92 5.78
C LEU A 240 17.81 -1.12 4.34
N HIS A 241 18.35 -2.29 4.03
CA HIS A 241 18.86 -2.58 2.69
C HIS A 241 17.77 -2.54 1.62
N ILE A 242 16.57 -3.09 1.92
CA ILE A 242 15.44 -3.03 1.01
C ILE A 242 15.00 -1.57 0.80
N ALA A 243 14.93 -0.77 1.86
CA ALA A 243 14.57 0.65 1.74
C ALA A 243 15.57 1.42 0.86
N PHE A 244 16.87 1.22 1.03
CA PHE A 244 17.89 1.85 0.17
C PHE A 244 17.88 1.30 -1.26
N TYR A 245 17.64 0.02 -1.46
CA TYR A 245 17.49 -0.56 -2.79
C TYR A 245 16.39 0.12 -3.61
N PHE A 246 15.27 0.51 -2.99
CA PHE A 246 14.20 1.22 -3.67
C PHE A 246 14.37 2.75 -3.70
N SER A 247 14.90 3.35 -2.65
CA SER A 247 15.02 4.81 -2.56
C SER A 247 16.28 5.36 -3.22
N HIS A 248 17.37 4.60 -3.25
CA HIS A 248 18.70 5.01 -3.78
C HIS A 248 19.25 3.93 -4.70
N HIS A 249 18.43 3.46 -5.65
CA HIS A 249 18.74 2.29 -6.47
C HIS A 249 20.08 2.36 -7.19
N ASP A 250 20.42 3.50 -7.80
CA ASP A 250 21.66 3.66 -8.56
C ASP A 250 22.90 3.58 -7.65
N VAL A 251 22.84 4.22 -6.47
CA VAL A 251 23.88 4.14 -5.45
C VAL A 251 23.99 2.72 -4.91
N TYR A 252 22.85 2.10 -4.59
CA TYR A 252 22.80 0.75 -4.04
C TYR A 252 23.38 -0.28 -5.01
N SER A 253 22.97 -0.25 -6.28
CA SER A 253 23.42 -1.20 -7.31
C SER A 253 24.89 -1.02 -7.69
N SER A 254 25.41 0.21 -7.64
CA SER A 254 26.83 0.45 -7.88
C SER A 254 27.72 0.07 -6.70
N THR A 255 27.23 0.24 -5.48
CA THR A 255 28.00 -0.06 -4.25
C THR A 255 27.94 -1.56 -3.92
N LEU A 256 26.76 -2.17 -4.00
CA LEU A 256 26.50 -3.56 -3.59
C LEU A 256 25.87 -4.38 -4.75
N PRO A 257 26.60 -4.60 -5.88
CA PRO A 257 26.02 -5.21 -7.07
C PRO A 257 25.48 -6.62 -6.86
N GLU A 258 26.11 -7.43 -6.01
CA GLU A 258 25.66 -8.80 -5.73
C GLU A 258 24.37 -8.81 -4.88
N LEU A 259 24.28 -7.94 -3.87
CA LEU A 259 23.05 -7.80 -3.08
C LEU A 259 21.92 -7.16 -3.93
N SER A 260 22.25 -6.21 -4.79
CA SER A 260 21.28 -5.64 -5.73
C SER A 260 20.69 -6.72 -6.63
N LYS A 261 21.53 -7.58 -7.22
CA LYS A 261 21.10 -8.71 -8.04
C LYS A 261 20.28 -9.73 -7.25
N PHE A 262 20.65 -9.97 -5.99
CA PHE A 262 19.87 -10.82 -5.09
C PHE A 262 18.47 -10.25 -4.85
N LEU A 263 18.35 -8.94 -4.57
CA LEU A 263 17.06 -8.26 -4.38
C LEU A 263 16.26 -8.19 -5.69
N ASP A 264 16.92 -8.04 -6.86
CA ASP A 264 16.28 -8.15 -8.17
C ASP A 264 15.59 -9.53 -8.32
N GLY A 265 16.24 -10.61 -7.88
CA GLY A 265 15.68 -11.96 -7.88
C GLY A 265 14.43 -12.09 -6.98
N ILE A 266 14.34 -11.27 -5.94
CA ILE A 266 13.17 -11.27 -5.04
C ILE A 266 12.05 -10.37 -5.59
N PHE A 267 12.37 -9.13 -6.00
CA PHE A 267 11.37 -8.10 -6.30
C PHE A 267 10.99 -7.99 -7.79
N LYS A 268 11.83 -8.44 -8.73
CA LYS A 268 11.60 -8.34 -10.18
C LYS A 268 11.24 -9.68 -10.86
N ASN A 269 11.16 -10.80 -10.07
CA ASN A 269 10.82 -12.12 -10.58
C ASN A 269 9.57 -12.72 -9.94
#